data_3ccc6907f6782b03f5a6947b03a3998b
#
_entry.id   3ccc6907f6782b03f5a6947b03a3998b
#
_cell.length_a   1.000
_cell.length_b   1.000
_cell.length_c   1.000
_cell.angle_alpha   90.00
_cell.angle_beta   90.00
_cell.angle_gamma   90.00
#
_symmetry.space_group_name_H-M   'P 1'
#
loop_
_entity.id
_entity.type
_entity.pdbx_description
1 polymer ?
#
loop_
_entity_poly.entity_id
_entity_poly.type
_entity_poly.pdbx_seq_one_letter_code
_entity_poly.pdbx_strand_id
1 'polypeptide(L)'
;MIVLQTVAVAFAMFSAVPVPQFNWTEKNMRYAMCAFPLIGVVIGLLWFLCGVLPLPGAARAAGFCLIPVWVTGGIHLDGYADTCDALSSYGDREKKLEILKDPHCGAFAVIRLCSYFAAYLALCACVQFTPQAGLLWMMALVLERALSGYAVAAFPMAKNTGLAHTFASAADRATVRRVLTLLAAVLCCAMLALGGWALVLAALAVLWRYHAVACKQFGGITGDLAGWFLQKTEIWMLAALCACQWGGLL
;
A
#
# COMPACT_ATOMS: atom_id res chain seq x y z
N MET A 1 6.88 -3.79 -26.52
CA MET A 1 6.87 -5.11 -25.84
C MET A 1 7.37 -5.03 -24.39
N ILE A 2 8.57 -4.49 -24.11
CA ILE A 2 9.14 -4.49 -22.76
C ILE A 2 8.27 -3.76 -21.71
N VAL A 3 7.67 -2.62 -22.04
CA VAL A 3 6.78 -1.86 -21.13
C VAL A 3 5.57 -2.69 -20.70
N LEU A 4 4.90 -3.37 -21.63
CA LEU A 4 3.78 -4.27 -21.33
C LEU A 4 4.20 -5.43 -20.42
N GLN A 5 5.38 -6.01 -20.68
CA GLN A 5 5.93 -7.05 -19.80
C GLN A 5 6.24 -6.50 -18.40
N THR A 6 6.80 -5.30 -18.28
CA THR A 6 7.06 -4.65 -17.00
C THR A 6 5.77 -4.42 -16.19
N VAL A 7 4.72 -3.94 -16.86
CA VAL A 7 3.38 -3.78 -16.23
C VAL A 7 2.83 -5.14 -15.81
N ALA A 8 2.87 -6.15 -16.70
CA ALA A 8 2.38 -7.49 -16.38
C ALA A 8 3.13 -8.12 -15.20
N VAL A 9 4.47 -7.95 -15.11
CA VAL A 9 5.27 -8.43 -13.97
C VAL A 9 4.83 -7.74 -12.67
N ALA A 10 4.60 -6.42 -12.68
CA ALA A 10 4.12 -5.71 -11.50
C ALA A 10 2.72 -6.20 -11.06
N PHE A 11 1.80 -6.38 -12.01
CA PHE A 11 0.46 -6.90 -11.70
C PHE A 11 0.49 -8.36 -11.24
N ALA A 12 1.28 -9.23 -11.90
CA ALA A 12 1.42 -10.63 -11.49
C ALA A 12 1.98 -10.77 -10.07
N MET A 13 2.80 -9.81 -9.62
CA MET A 13 3.42 -9.85 -8.30
C MET A 13 2.55 -9.25 -7.20
N PHE A 14 1.89 -8.12 -7.47
CA PHE A 14 1.25 -7.31 -6.44
C PHE A 14 -0.27 -7.24 -6.57
N SER A 15 -0.87 -8.07 -7.45
CA SER A 15 -2.32 -8.16 -7.60
C SER A 15 -2.78 -9.57 -7.95
N ALA A 16 -4.06 -9.82 -7.69
CA ALA A 16 -4.76 -11.03 -8.16
C ALA A 16 -5.40 -10.84 -9.55
N VAL A 17 -5.18 -9.70 -10.19
CA VAL A 17 -5.70 -9.44 -11.54
C VAL A 17 -5.01 -10.38 -12.53
N PRO A 18 -5.78 -11.17 -13.30
CA PRO A 18 -5.18 -12.07 -14.27
C PRO A 18 -4.47 -11.29 -15.39
N VAL A 19 -3.18 -11.57 -15.54
CA VAL A 19 -2.33 -10.98 -16.59
C VAL A 19 -1.54 -12.09 -17.28
N PRO A 20 -1.10 -11.87 -18.54
CA PRO A 20 -0.20 -12.79 -19.21
C PRO A 20 1.07 -13.01 -18.39
N GLN A 21 1.45 -14.27 -18.20
CA GLN A 21 2.65 -14.64 -17.47
C GLN A 21 3.88 -14.53 -18.36
N PHE A 22 4.89 -13.85 -17.89
CA PHE A 22 6.18 -13.71 -18.56
C PHE A 22 7.30 -14.23 -17.65
N ASN A 23 8.36 -14.75 -18.25
CA ASN A 23 9.56 -15.05 -17.50
C ASN A 23 10.14 -13.75 -16.92
N TRP A 24 10.43 -13.76 -15.64
CA TRP A 24 11.03 -12.61 -14.95
C TRP A 24 12.49 -12.48 -15.33
N THR A 25 12.81 -11.38 -15.95
CA THR A 25 14.15 -11.02 -16.39
C THR A 25 14.55 -9.69 -15.78
N GLU A 26 15.84 -9.42 -15.66
CA GLU A 26 16.32 -8.12 -15.20
C GLU A 26 15.73 -6.97 -16.03
N LYS A 27 15.52 -7.18 -17.33
CA LYS A 27 15.00 -6.17 -18.25
C LYS A 27 13.55 -5.76 -17.92
N ASN A 28 12.66 -6.74 -17.66
CA ASN A 28 11.25 -6.45 -17.38
C ASN A 28 10.97 -6.15 -15.90
N MET A 29 11.87 -6.53 -14.99
CA MET A 29 11.80 -6.16 -13.57
C MET A 29 12.38 -4.77 -13.28
N ARG A 30 13.27 -4.27 -14.16
CA ARG A 30 14.04 -3.03 -13.96
C ARG A 30 13.20 -1.82 -13.55
N TYR A 31 11.98 -1.70 -14.08
CA TYR A 31 11.07 -0.60 -13.83
C TYR A 31 9.71 -1.05 -13.24
N ALA A 32 9.61 -2.28 -12.75
CA ALA A 32 8.35 -2.82 -12.24
C ALA A 32 7.79 -1.99 -11.07
N MET A 33 8.65 -1.41 -10.23
CA MET A 33 8.21 -0.50 -9.17
C MET A 33 7.58 0.81 -9.70
N CYS A 34 7.92 1.27 -10.90
CA CYS A 34 7.24 2.39 -11.54
C CYS A 34 5.82 2.04 -12.02
N ALA A 35 5.55 0.76 -12.28
CA ALA A 35 4.23 0.27 -12.65
C ALA A 35 3.34 -0.06 -11.43
N PHE A 36 3.91 -0.21 -10.25
CA PHE A 36 3.18 -0.55 -9.02
C PHE A 36 2.03 0.43 -8.71
N PRO A 37 2.16 1.77 -8.87
CA PRO A 37 1.06 2.71 -8.69
C PRO A 37 -0.16 2.46 -9.57
N LEU A 38 -0.02 1.78 -10.72
CA LEU A 38 -1.15 1.45 -11.60
C LEU A 38 -2.15 0.49 -10.92
N ILE A 39 -1.71 -0.34 -9.99
CA ILE A 39 -2.62 -1.17 -9.18
C ILE A 39 -3.49 -0.27 -8.29
N GLY A 40 -2.93 0.82 -7.76
CA GLY A 40 -3.70 1.85 -7.06
C GLY A 40 -4.76 2.51 -7.92
N VAL A 41 -4.47 2.74 -9.21
CA VAL A 41 -5.46 3.25 -10.17
C VAL A 41 -6.61 2.25 -10.32
N VAL A 42 -6.32 0.96 -10.50
CA VAL A 42 -7.37 -0.09 -10.64
C VAL A 42 -8.25 -0.14 -9.39
N ILE A 43 -7.65 -0.19 -8.21
CA ILE A 43 -8.41 -0.20 -6.95
C ILE A 43 -9.25 1.08 -6.81
N GLY A 44 -8.66 2.24 -7.09
CA GLY A 44 -9.34 3.53 -6.99
C GLY A 44 -10.52 3.66 -7.96
N LEU A 45 -10.37 3.18 -9.19
CA LEU A 45 -11.46 3.16 -10.18
C LEU A 45 -12.61 2.24 -9.75
N LEU A 46 -12.31 1.04 -9.25
CA LEU A 46 -13.34 0.11 -8.74
C LEU A 46 -14.01 0.68 -7.50
N TRP A 47 -13.26 1.31 -6.61
CA TRP A 47 -13.78 1.97 -5.43
C TRP A 47 -14.67 3.16 -5.80
N PHE A 48 -14.26 3.99 -6.76
CA PHE A 48 -15.06 5.10 -7.27
C PHE A 48 -16.36 4.58 -7.91
N LEU A 49 -16.28 3.54 -8.74
CA LEU A 49 -17.44 2.90 -9.34
C LEU A 49 -18.41 2.36 -8.26
N CYS A 50 -17.90 1.69 -7.23
CA CYS A 50 -18.70 1.26 -6.09
C CYS A 50 -19.42 2.43 -5.39
N GLY A 51 -18.76 3.58 -5.30
CA GLY A 51 -19.31 4.79 -4.70
C GLY A 51 -20.46 5.42 -5.48
N VAL A 52 -20.41 5.40 -6.82
CA VAL A 52 -21.47 5.96 -7.67
C VAL A 52 -22.65 5.02 -7.88
N LEU A 53 -22.49 3.73 -7.61
CA LEU A 53 -23.58 2.77 -7.73
C LEU A 53 -24.63 3.02 -6.63
N PRO A 54 -25.94 2.83 -6.94
CA PRO A 54 -27.04 2.99 -5.98
C PRO A 54 -27.11 1.81 -5.00
N LEU A 55 -26.03 1.57 -4.25
CA LEU A 55 -25.94 0.47 -3.29
C LEU A 55 -26.46 0.90 -1.91
N PRO A 56 -27.08 -0.03 -1.15
CA PRO A 56 -27.32 0.18 0.28
C PRO A 56 -26.02 0.51 1.02
N GLY A 57 -26.09 1.35 2.06
CA GLY A 57 -24.90 1.83 2.77
C GLY A 57 -23.97 0.72 3.28
N ALA A 58 -24.53 -0.36 3.84
CA ALA A 58 -23.74 -1.51 4.29
C ALA A 58 -23.03 -2.24 3.12
N ALA A 59 -23.70 -2.41 1.97
CA ALA A 59 -23.11 -3.06 0.80
C ALA A 59 -21.99 -2.19 0.21
N ARG A 60 -22.17 -0.88 0.15
CA ARG A 60 -21.14 0.08 -0.29
C ARG A 60 -19.94 0.08 0.63
N ALA A 61 -20.16 0.10 1.96
CA ALA A 61 -19.07 0.02 2.94
C ALA A 61 -18.28 -1.29 2.82
N ALA A 62 -18.97 -2.42 2.64
CA ALA A 62 -18.33 -3.71 2.38
C ALA A 62 -17.53 -3.70 1.07
N GLY A 63 -18.08 -3.12 -0.01
CA GLY A 63 -17.38 -2.93 -1.27
C GLY A 63 -16.10 -2.10 -1.09
N PHE A 64 -16.20 -0.95 -0.43
CA PHE A 64 -15.04 -0.09 -0.13
C PHE A 64 -13.96 -0.82 0.66
N CYS A 65 -14.35 -1.67 1.61
CA CYS A 65 -13.44 -2.44 2.44
C CYS A 65 -12.77 -3.59 1.65
N LEU A 66 -13.51 -4.31 0.80
CA LEU A 66 -13.07 -5.56 0.20
C LEU A 66 -12.40 -5.38 -1.18
N ILE A 67 -12.71 -4.30 -1.91
CA ILE A 67 -12.09 -4.05 -3.23
C ILE A 67 -10.55 -4.07 -3.19
N PRO A 68 -9.86 -3.38 -2.25
CA PRO A 68 -8.40 -3.47 -2.14
C PRO A 68 -7.92 -4.91 -1.91
N VAL A 69 -8.63 -5.67 -1.08
CA VAL A 69 -8.28 -7.07 -0.76
C VAL A 69 -8.40 -7.95 -2.01
N TRP A 70 -9.52 -7.85 -2.74
CA TRP A 70 -9.75 -8.66 -3.94
C TRP A 70 -8.77 -8.33 -5.06
N VAL A 71 -8.48 -7.06 -5.28
CA VAL A 71 -7.53 -6.65 -6.33
C VAL A 71 -6.12 -7.09 -6.00
N THR A 72 -5.69 -7.02 -4.73
CA THR A 72 -4.33 -7.38 -4.31
C THR A 72 -4.17 -8.86 -3.97
N GLY A 73 -5.27 -9.62 -3.86
CA GLY A 73 -5.24 -11.01 -3.39
C GLY A 73 -4.79 -11.15 -1.93
N GLY A 74 -4.79 -10.05 -1.17
CA GLY A 74 -4.42 -10.05 0.24
C GLY A 74 -2.91 -10.00 0.54
N ILE A 75 -2.03 -9.95 -0.48
CA ILE A 75 -0.57 -9.99 -0.28
C ILE A 75 -0.05 -8.90 0.68
N HIS A 76 -0.68 -7.73 0.69
CA HIS A 76 -0.28 -6.64 1.59
C HIS A 76 -0.80 -6.84 3.01
N LEU A 77 -1.96 -7.48 3.16
CA LEU A 77 -2.52 -7.89 4.45
C LEU A 77 -1.70 -8.99 5.11
N ASP A 78 -1.19 -9.92 4.32
CA ASP A 78 -0.25 -10.95 4.76
C ASP A 78 0.99 -10.32 5.39
N GLY A 79 1.68 -9.45 4.64
CA GLY A 79 2.83 -8.72 5.18
C GLY A 79 2.49 -7.82 6.38
N TYR A 80 1.27 -7.26 6.44
CA TYR A 80 0.79 -6.53 7.61
C TYR A 80 0.68 -7.43 8.83
N ALA A 81 0.11 -8.61 8.68
CA ALA A 81 -0.07 -9.60 9.74
C ALA A 81 1.27 -10.04 10.31
N ASP A 82 2.18 -10.47 9.44
CA ASP A 82 3.52 -10.94 9.81
C ASP A 82 4.33 -9.87 10.53
N THR A 83 4.29 -8.64 10.01
CA THR A 83 4.97 -7.50 10.66
C THR A 83 4.37 -7.18 12.01
N CYS A 84 3.05 -7.26 12.17
CA CYS A 84 2.39 -7.05 13.45
C CYS A 84 2.76 -8.12 14.46
N ASP A 85 2.86 -9.37 14.04
CA ASP A 85 3.28 -10.48 14.92
C ASP A 85 4.74 -10.30 15.36
N ALA A 86 5.63 -10.04 14.40
CA ALA A 86 7.04 -9.78 14.68
C ALA A 86 7.25 -8.60 15.65
N LEU A 87 6.51 -7.50 15.47
CA LEU A 87 6.58 -6.34 16.36
C LEU A 87 6.03 -6.62 17.77
N SER A 88 5.09 -7.54 17.89
CA SER A 88 4.47 -7.92 19.17
C SER A 88 5.30 -8.93 19.96
N SER A 89 6.31 -9.54 19.37
CA SER A 89 7.14 -10.56 20.00
C SER A 89 8.07 -10.04 21.11
N TYR A 90 8.31 -8.72 21.18
CA TYR A 90 9.30 -8.08 22.05
C TYR A 90 10.73 -8.63 21.91
N GLY A 91 10.99 -9.48 20.90
CA GLY A 91 12.30 -10.05 20.59
C GLY A 91 13.29 -9.02 20.01
N ASP A 92 14.55 -9.44 19.94
CA ASP A 92 15.58 -8.69 19.22
C ASP A 92 15.33 -8.68 17.69
N ARG A 93 16.25 -8.10 16.96
CA ARG A 93 16.15 -7.98 15.50
C ARG A 93 16.14 -9.34 14.80
N GLU A 94 17.02 -10.25 15.24
CA GLU A 94 17.15 -11.60 14.68
C GLU A 94 15.86 -12.38 14.84
N LYS A 95 15.29 -12.36 16.05
CA LYS A 95 14.02 -13.04 16.35
C LYS A 95 12.86 -12.47 15.53
N LYS A 96 12.77 -11.15 15.36
CA LYS A 96 11.75 -10.53 14.51
C LYS A 96 11.89 -10.95 13.05
N LEU A 97 13.12 -11.01 12.53
CA LEU A 97 13.39 -11.46 11.17
C LEU A 97 13.13 -12.98 10.97
N GLU A 98 13.23 -13.77 12.05
CA GLU A 98 12.85 -15.18 12.06
C GLU A 98 11.32 -15.33 11.97
N ILE A 99 10.55 -14.56 12.76
CA ILE A 99 9.08 -14.56 12.73
C ILE A 99 8.56 -14.22 11.33
N LEU A 100 9.15 -13.23 10.64
CA LEU A 100 8.78 -12.90 9.26
C LEU A 100 9.07 -14.04 8.24
N LYS A 101 9.67 -15.14 8.64
CA LYS A 101 9.89 -16.32 7.79
C LYS A 101 9.03 -17.50 8.18
N ASP A 102 8.34 -17.41 9.33
CA ASP A 102 7.48 -18.48 9.81
C ASP A 102 6.20 -18.50 8.98
N PRO A 103 5.85 -19.62 8.35
CA PRO A 103 4.60 -19.71 7.59
C PRO A 103 3.33 -19.78 8.47
N HIS A 104 3.49 -19.85 9.79
CA HIS A 104 2.37 -19.91 10.71
C HIS A 104 1.96 -18.52 11.19
N CYS A 105 0.67 -18.25 11.13
CA CYS A 105 0.10 -17.00 11.63
C CYS A 105 0.03 -17.01 13.17
N GLY A 106 0.69 -16.06 13.82
CA GLY A 106 0.64 -15.92 15.28
C GLY A 106 -0.66 -15.27 15.77
N ALA A 107 -0.94 -15.43 17.06
CA ALA A 107 -2.15 -14.87 17.68
C ALA A 107 -2.23 -13.34 17.55
N PHE A 108 -1.12 -12.64 17.66
CA PHE A 108 -1.10 -11.18 17.52
C PHE A 108 -1.38 -10.72 16.10
N ALA A 109 -0.96 -11.48 15.08
CA ALA A 109 -1.32 -11.22 13.70
C ALA A 109 -2.84 -11.26 13.52
N VAL A 110 -3.51 -12.32 14.02
CA VAL A 110 -4.97 -12.47 13.96
C VAL A 110 -5.68 -11.32 14.67
N ILE A 111 -5.27 -10.99 15.91
CA ILE A 111 -5.85 -9.88 16.69
C ILE A 111 -5.73 -8.56 15.92
N ARG A 112 -4.56 -8.30 15.32
CA ARG A 112 -4.29 -7.06 14.56
C ARG A 112 -5.08 -7.01 13.26
N LEU A 113 -5.22 -8.13 12.53
CA LEU A 113 -6.06 -8.21 11.33
C LEU A 113 -7.54 -7.96 11.66
N CYS A 114 -8.08 -8.63 12.69
CA CYS A 114 -9.47 -8.42 13.11
C CYS A 114 -9.71 -6.97 13.51
N SER A 115 -8.79 -6.38 14.29
CA SER A 115 -8.86 -4.97 14.69
C SER A 115 -8.76 -4.02 13.50
N TYR A 116 -7.89 -4.32 12.53
CA TYR A 116 -7.75 -3.57 11.30
C TYR A 116 -9.06 -3.58 10.50
N PHE A 117 -9.62 -4.76 10.23
CA PHE A 117 -10.85 -4.87 9.45
C PHE A 117 -12.04 -4.22 10.14
N ALA A 118 -12.18 -4.36 11.47
CA ALA A 118 -13.23 -3.70 12.23
C ALA A 118 -13.13 -2.17 12.09
N ALA A 119 -11.94 -1.60 12.25
CA ALA A 119 -11.72 -0.17 12.14
C ALA A 119 -11.85 0.32 10.68
N TYR A 120 -11.29 -0.42 9.72
CA TYR A 120 -11.34 -0.04 8.32
C TYR A 120 -12.77 -0.09 7.77
N LEU A 121 -13.56 -1.13 8.09
CA LEU A 121 -14.97 -1.23 7.73
C LEU A 121 -15.81 -0.11 8.36
N ALA A 122 -15.56 0.22 9.64
CA ALA A 122 -16.23 1.34 10.30
C ALA A 122 -15.93 2.66 9.60
N LEU A 123 -14.67 2.91 9.22
CA LEU A 123 -14.31 4.10 8.44
C LEU A 123 -14.98 4.10 7.05
N CYS A 124 -14.98 2.96 6.34
CA CYS A 124 -15.68 2.83 5.06
C CYS A 124 -17.18 3.14 5.18
N ALA A 125 -17.81 2.76 6.29
CA ALA A 125 -19.22 3.07 6.55
C ALA A 125 -19.47 4.56 6.86
N CYS A 126 -18.46 5.26 7.36
CA CYS A 126 -18.52 6.70 7.66
C CYS A 126 -18.26 7.59 6.44
N VAL A 127 -17.67 7.06 5.36
CA VAL A 127 -17.39 7.85 4.15
C VAL A 127 -18.68 8.36 3.53
N GLN A 128 -18.80 9.68 3.42
CA GLN A 128 -19.78 10.34 2.58
C GLN A 128 -19.23 10.42 1.16
N PHE A 129 -19.72 9.55 0.29
CA PHE A 129 -19.20 9.52 -1.07
C PHE A 129 -19.65 10.75 -1.86
N THR A 130 -18.66 11.51 -2.32
CA THR A 130 -18.79 12.56 -3.34
C THR A 130 -17.78 12.29 -4.44
N PRO A 131 -17.98 12.82 -5.67
CA PRO A 131 -16.97 12.68 -6.73
C PRO A 131 -15.57 13.20 -6.32
N GLN A 132 -15.52 14.28 -5.53
CA GLN A 132 -14.28 14.84 -4.99
C GLN A 132 -13.61 13.86 -4.02
N ALA A 133 -14.36 13.31 -3.05
CA ALA A 133 -13.85 12.32 -2.10
C ALA A 133 -13.36 11.06 -2.82
N GLY A 134 -14.13 10.58 -3.82
CA GLY A 134 -13.73 9.44 -4.65
C GLY A 134 -12.44 9.69 -5.43
N LEU A 135 -12.27 10.87 -6.01
CA LEU A 135 -11.05 11.27 -6.73
C LEU A 135 -9.85 11.38 -5.77
N LEU A 136 -10.04 12.02 -4.62
CA LEU A 136 -9.00 12.13 -3.58
C LEU A 136 -8.57 10.75 -3.09
N TRP A 137 -9.52 9.83 -2.87
CA TRP A 137 -9.21 8.47 -2.43
C TRP A 137 -8.46 7.67 -3.50
N MET A 138 -8.86 7.79 -4.78
CA MET A 138 -8.11 7.18 -5.88
C MET A 138 -6.66 7.70 -5.93
N MET A 139 -6.45 9.02 -5.84
CA MET A 139 -5.10 9.60 -5.78
C MET A 139 -4.32 9.11 -4.56
N ALA A 140 -4.96 8.95 -3.41
CA ALA A 140 -4.36 8.43 -2.18
C ALA A 140 -3.84 7.00 -2.36
N LEU A 141 -4.62 6.13 -3.00
CA LEU A 141 -4.23 4.74 -3.31
C LEU A 141 -3.07 4.65 -4.31
N VAL A 142 -2.98 5.60 -5.24
CA VAL A 142 -1.84 5.71 -6.16
C VAL A 142 -0.61 6.25 -5.44
N LEU A 143 -0.79 7.26 -4.58
CA LEU A 143 0.29 7.90 -3.81
C LEU A 143 0.98 6.91 -2.87
N GLU A 144 0.23 6.12 -2.10
CA GLU A 144 0.83 5.15 -1.16
C GLU A 144 1.68 4.10 -1.88
N ARG A 145 1.26 3.64 -3.06
CA ARG A 145 2.02 2.68 -3.87
C ARG A 145 3.24 3.33 -4.52
N ALA A 146 3.14 4.60 -4.90
CA ALA A 146 4.31 5.37 -5.33
C ALA A 146 5.33 5.53 -4.20
N LEU A 147 4.89 5.84 -2.98
CA LEU A 147 5.75 5.94 -1.80
C LEU A 147 6.35 4.59 -1.39
N SER A 148 5.58 3.48 -1.49
CA SER A 148 6.08 2.13 -1.23
C SER A 148 7.16 1.73 -2.24
N GLY A 149 6.92 1.93 -3.53
CA GLY A 149 7.91 1.66 -4.58
C GLY A 149 9.17 2.54 -4.44
N TYR A 150 8.99 3.81 -4.05
CA TYR A 150 10.11 4.69 -3.70
C TYR A 150 10.93 4.13 -2.53
N ALA A 151 10.27 3.65 -1.46
CA ALA A 151 10.94 3.08 -0.30
C ALA A 151 11.78 1.85 -0.70
N VAL A 152 11.29 0.97 -1.58
CA VAL A 152 12.05 -0.19 -2.11
C VAL A 152 13.32 0.26 -2.85
N ALA A 153 13.29 1.37 -3.55
CA ALA A 153 14.45 1.89 -4.29
C ALA A 153 15.40 2.74 -3.44
N ALA A 154 14.93 3.30 -2.30
CA ALA A 154 15.66 4.30 -1.52
C ALA A 154 16.13 3.83 -0.14
N PHE A 155 15.34 2.99 0.55
CA PHE A 155 15.63 2.58 1.93
C PHE A 155 16.59 1.39 1.99
N PRO A 156 17.33 1.22 3.09
CA PRO A 156 18.16 0.05 3.29
C PRO A 156 17.30 -1.22 3.37
N MET A 157 17.79 -2.33 2.82
CA MET A 157 17.14 -3.64 2.91
C MET A 157 17.56 -4.37 4.19
N ALA A 158 16.60 -5.01 4.88
CA ALA A 158 16.88 -5.79 6.08
C ALA A 158 17.53 -7.15 5.78
N LYS A 159 17.28 -7.70 4.59
CA LYS A 159 17.77 -9.01 4.13
C LYS A 159 18.26 -8.90 2.68
N ASN A 160 19.24 -9.74 2.32
CA ASN A 160 19.71 -9.89 0.94
C ASN A 160 18.94 -10.99 0.18
N THR A 161 17.71 -11.29 0.60
CA THR A 161 16.85 -12.32 0.03
C THR A 161 15.39 -11.87 0.06
N GLY A 162 14.54 -12.58 -0.69
CA GLY A 162 13.11 -12.30 -0.74
C GLY A 162 12.72 -11.32 -1.86
N LEU A 163 11.42 -11.22 -2.09
CA LEU A 163 10.85 -10.49 -3.24
C LEU A 163 11.25 -9.02 -3.28
N ALA A 164 11.18 -8.31 -2.16
CA ALA A 164 11.56 -6.90 -2.11
C ALA A 164 13.04 -6.70 -2.50
N HIS A 165 13.94 -7.59 -2.05
CA HIS A 165 15.34 -7.56 -2.44
C HIS A 165 15.50 -7.87 -3.94
N THR A 166 14.78 -8.86 -4.48
CA THR A 166 14.83 -9.20 -5.91
C THR A 166 14.45 -8.00 -6.78
N PHE A 167 13.36 -7.31 -6.44
CA PHE A 167 12.98 -6.09 -7.16
C PHE A 167 13.96 -4.93 -6.94
N ALA A 168 14.45 -4.75 -5.72
CA ALA A 168 15.43 -3.70 -5.42
C ALA A 168 16.78 -3.91 -6.11
N SER A 169 17.22 -5.17 -6.29
CA SER A 169 18.48 -5.50 -6.96
C SER A 169 18.38 -5.40 -8.48
N ALA A 170 17.23 -5.78 -9.07
CA ALA A 170 16.99 -5.65 -10.50
C ALA A 170 16.67 -4.21 -10.94
N ALA A 171 16.24 -3.35 -10.01
CA ALA A 171 15.79 -2.00 -10.33
C ALA A 171 16.92 -1.06 -10.72
N ASP A 172 16.67 -0.21 -11.70
CA ASP A 172 17.40 1.04 -11.89
C ASP A 172 16.94 2.03 -10.78
N ARG A 173 17.56 1.91 -9.61
CA ARG A 173 17.18 2.65 -8.41
C ARG A 173 17.14 4.16 -8.62
N ALA A 174 18.03 4.72 -9.44
CA ALA A 174 18.08 6.16 -9.68
C ALA A 174 16.86 6.63 -10.48
N THR A 175 16.55 5.93 -11.56
CA THR A 175 15.39 6.23 -12.41
C THR A 175 14.09 5.96 -11.65
N VAL A 176 13.95 4.83 -10.95
CA VAL A 176 12.76 4.49 -10.16
C VAL A 176 12.49 5.57 -9.09
N ARG A 177 13.53 5.98 -8.33
CA ARG A 177 13.38 7.06 -7.35
C ARG A 177 12.91 8.36 -7.98
N ARG A 178 13.52 8.80 -9.10
CA ARG A 178 13.13 10.04 -9.79
C ARG A 178 11.69 10.01 -10.25
N VAL A 179 11.28 8.93 -10.93
CA VAL A 179 9.93 8.77 -11.48
C VAL A 179 8.89 8.77 -10.34
N LEU A 180 9.12 7.97 -9.28
CA LEU A 180 8.16 7.87 -8.20
C LEU A 180 8.13 9.12 -7.30
N THR A 181 9.26 9.81 -7.12
CA THR A 181 9.27 11.13 -6.45
C THR A 181 8.47 12.16 -7.24
N LEU A 182 8.67 12.22 -8.56
CA LEU A 182 7.92 13.16 -9.40
C LEU A 182 6.42 12.84 -9.39
N LEU A 183 6.05 11.57 -9.54
CA LEU A 183 4.66 11.13 -9.45
C LEU A 183 4.04 11.50 -8.09
N ALA A 184 4.74 11.20 -6.98
CA ALA A 184 4.27 11.53 -5.64
C ALA A 184 4.11 13.05 -5.45
N ALA A 185 5.05 13.86 -5.94
CA ALA A 185 4.96 15.31 -5.88
C ALA A 185 3.75 15.85 -6.65
N VAL A 186 3.52 15.37 -7.88
CA VAL A 186 2.36 15.75 -8.69
C VAL A 186 1.05 15.37 -7.99
N LEU A 187 0.97 14.14 -7.45
CA LEU A 187 -0.21 13.68 -6.70
C LEU A 187 -0.44 14.53 -5.44
N CYS A 188 0.60 14.82 -4.67
CA CYS A 188 0.49 15.68 -3.50
C CYS A 188 -0.01 17.08 -3.87
N CYS A 189 0.54 17.71 -4.91
CA CYS A 189 0.07 19.02 -5.38
C CYS A 189 -1.39 18.98 -5.83
N ALA A 190 -1.80 17.95 -6.59
CA ALA A 190 -3.17 17.79 -7.03
C ALA A 190 -4.13 17.55 -5.86
N MET A 191 -3.75 16.70 -4.90
CA MET A 191 -4.54 16.44 -3.68
C MET A 191 -4.67 17.71 -2.82
N LEU A 192 -3.59 18.49 -2.66
CA LEU A 192 -3.63 19.77 -1.93
C LEU A 192 -4.60 20.76 -2.61
N ALA A 193 -4.56 20.86 -3.94
CA ALA A 193 -5.47 21.73 -4.70
C ALA A 193 -6.95 21.32 -4.54
N LEU A 194 -7.23 20.04 -4.26
CA LEU A 194 -8.57 19.50 -4.01
C LEU A 194 -8.94 19.47 -2.52
N GLY A 195 -8.18 20.08 -1.63
CA GLY A 195 -8.45 20.09 -0.19
C GLY A 195 -7.98 18.82 0.56
N GLY A 196 -7.27 17.91 -0.09
CA GLY A 196 -6.81 16.64 0.48
C GLY A 196 -5.52 16.71 1.31
N TRP A 197 -5.23 17.86 1.91
CA TRP A 197 -4.01 18.10 2.69
C TRP A 197 -3.82 17.11 3.84
N ALA A 198 -4.92 16.72 4.51
CA ALA A 198 -4.86 15.80 5.65
C ALA A 198 -4.45 14.38 5.22
N LEU A 199 -4.90 13.92 4.03
CA LEU A 199 -4.49 12.64 3.45
C LEU A 199 -2.99 12.65 3.12
N VAL A 200 -2.50 13.74 2.54
CA VAL A 200 -1.06 13.91 2.23
C VAL A 200 -0.24 13.86 3.51
N LEU A 201 -0.63 14.59 4.55
CA LEU A 201 0.06 14.58 5.84
C LEU A 201 0.05 13.18 6.47
N ALA A 202 -1.09 12.47 6.43
CA ALA A 202 -1.20 11.11 6.93
C ALA A 202 -0.23 10.16 6.19
N ALA A 203 -0.18 10.22 4.86
CA ALA A 203 0.71 9.39 4.05
C ALA A 203 2.19 9.64 4.38
N LEU A 204 2.60 10.90 4.48
CA LEU A 204 3.99 11.28 4.80
C LEU A 204 4.37 10.92 6.25
N ALA A 205 3.47 11.09 7.20
CA ALA A 205 3.68 10.69 8.59
C ALA A 205 3.86 9.16 8.73
N VAL A 206 3.05 8.38 8.00
CA VAL A 206 3.18 6.91 7.98
C VAL A 206 4.46 6.50 7.27
N LEU A 207 4.87 7.16 6.18
CA LEU A 207 6.15 6.90 5.51
C LEU A 207 7.35 7.14 6.43
N TRP A 208 7.35 8.26 7.17
CA TRP A 208 8.37 8.56 8.16
C TRP A 208 8.42 7.47 9.25
N ARG A 209 7.26 7.10 9.80
CA ARG A 209 7.15 6.02 10.80
C ARG A 209 7.62 4.68 10.24
N TYR A 210 7.28 4.36 8.98
CA TYR A 210 7.72 3.16 8.30
C TYR A 210 9.24 3.08 8.25
N HIS A 211 9.92 4.14 7.79
CA HIS A 211 11.37 4.21 7.79
C HIS A 211 11.96 4.00 9.18
N ALA A 212 11.43 4.71 10.19
CA ALA A 212 11.91 4.62 11.56
C ALA A 212 11.76 3.19 12.15
N VAL A 213 10.60 2.55 11.95
CA VAL A 213 10.33 1.18 12.42
C VAL A 213 11.21 0.18 11.67
N ALA A 214 11.30 0.27 10.34
CA ALA A 214 12.10 -0.62 9.53
C ALA A 214 13.59 -0.58 9.95
N CYS A 215 14.17 0.60 10.05
CA CYS A 215 15.58 0.74 10.42
C CYS A 215 15.84 0.31 11.87
N LYS A 216 15.00 0.73 12.83
CA LYS A 216 15.21 0.47 14.26
C LYS A 216 14.94 -0.99 14.64
N GLN A 217 13.85 -1.59 14.11
CA GLN A 217 13.37 -2.89 14.56
C GLN A 217 13.89 -4.06 13.71
N PHE A 218 14.17 -3.80 12.42
CA PHE A 218 14.54 -4.85 11.45
C PHE A 218 15.87 -4.56 10.74
N GLY A 219 16.41 -3.33 10.89
CA GLY A 219 17.64 -2.86 10.22
C GLY A 219 17.48 -2.53 8.74
N GLY A 220 16.26 -2.42 8.27
CA GLY A 220 15.89 -2.09 6.91
C GLY A 220 14.51 -2.60 6.56
N ILE A 221 14.11 -2.46 5.30
CA ILE A 221 12.80 -2.90 4.82
C ILE A 221 12.80 -4.36 4.36
N THR A 222 11.62 -4.98 4.41
CA THR A 222 11.28 -6.27 3.79
C THR A 222 10.01 -6.12 2.97
N GLY A 223 9.58 -7.15 2.24
CA GLY A 223 8.29 -7.19 1.56
C GLY A 223 7.13 -7.05 2.54
N ASP A 224 7.22 -7.74 3.67
CA ASP A 224 6.20 -7.76 4.71
C ASP A 224 6.01 -6.37 5.32
N LEU A 225 7.13 -5.68 5.61
CA LEU A 225 7.09 -4.30 6.09
C LEU A 225 6.52 -3.34 5.03
N ALA A 226 6.72 -3.59 3.74
CA ALA A 226 6.08 -2.80 2.69
C ALA A 226 4.56 -3.01 2.67
N GLY A 227 4.08 -4.25 2.87
CA GLY A 227 2.67 -4.56 3.08
C GLY A 227 2.10 -3.87 4.32
N TRP A 228 2.83 -3.92 5.44
CA TRP A 228 2.47 -3.20 6.66
C TRP A 228 2.36 -1.68 6.45
N PHE A 229 3.28 -1.09 5.70
CA PHE A 229 3.25 0.33 5.34
C PHE A 229 1.98 0.67 4.56
N LEU A 230 1.64 -0.11 3.53
CA LEU A 230 0.44 0.13 2.70
C LEU A 230 -0.83 0.08 3.54
N GLN A 231 -1.03 -0.97 4.36
CA GLN A 231 -2.22 -1.08 5.19
C GLN A 231 -2.31 0.03 6.24
N LYS A 232 -1.18 0.45 6.83
CA LYS A 232 -1.15 1.61 7.73
C LYS A 232 -1.47 2.90 7.00
N THR A 233 -0.98 3.08 5.79
CA THR A 233 -1.24 4.30 5.01
C THR A 233 -2.71 4.36 4.59
N GLU A 234 -3.28 3.27 4.10
CA GLU A 234 -4.70 3.18 3.74
C GLU A 234 -5.61 3.58 4.92
N ILE A 235 -5.43 2.97 6.09
CA ILE A 235 -6.33 3.24 7.22
C ILE A 235 -6.19 4.67 7.74
N TRP A 236 -4.98 5.24 7.79
CA TRP A 236 -4.77 6.60 8.27
C TRP A 236 -5.23 7.66 7.27
N MET A 237 -5.05 7.43 5.96
CA MET A 237 -5.61 8.33 4.94
C MET A 237 -7.13 8.29 4.92
N LEU A 238 -7.74 7.10 5.10
CA LEU A 238 -9.20 6.98 5.17
C LEU A 238 -9.77 7.67 6.41
N ALA A 239 -9.11 7.52 7.55
CA ALA A 239 -9.46 8.24 8.78
C ALA A 239 -9.34 9.76 8.60
N ALA A 240 -8.30 10.23 7.92
CA ALA A 240 -8.14 11.65 7.59
C ALA A 240 -9.23 12.16 6.65
N LEU A 241 -9.63 11.37 5.64
CA LEU A 241 -10.74 11.69 4.75
C LEU A 241 -12.04 11.86 5.53
N CYS A 242 -12.39 10.87 6.37
CA CYS A 242 -13.60 10.94 7.22
C CYS A 242 -13.55 12.14 8.17
N ALA A 243 -12.42 12.40 8.81
CA ALA A 243 -12.26 13.54 9.71
C ALA A 243 -12.46 14.88 8.99
N CYS A 244 -11.94 15.05 7.78
CA CYS A 244 -12.18 16.23 6.97
C CYS A 244 -13.66 16.40 6.60
N GLN A 245 -14.34 15.30 6.26
CA GLN A 245 -15.78 15.33 5.96
C GLN A 245 -16.61 15.69 7.19
N TRP A 246 -16.30 15.14 8.37
CA TRP A 246 -16.99 15.49 9.63
C TRP A 246 -16.75 16.93 10.05
N GLY A 247 -15.56 17.47 9.76
CA GLY A 247 -15.23 18.87 10.01
C GLY A 247 -15.75 19.86 8.97
N GLY A 248 -16.46 19.40 7.93
CA GLY A 248 -16.96 20.25 6.84
C GLY A 248 -15.87 20.86 5.97
N LEU A 249 -14.71 20.18 5.88
CA LEU A 249 -13.55 20.62 5.08
C LEU A 249 -13.52 19.99 3.68
N LEU A 250 -14.36 18.98 3.44
CA LEU A 250 -14.53 18.25 2.18
C LEU A 250 -16.00 17.91 1.94
#